data_29ed0c43e2f0424dc567f37903d7e2b8
#
_entry.id   29ed0c43e2f0424dc567f37903d7e2b8
#
_cell.length_a   1.000
_cell.length_b   1.000
_cell.length_c   1.000
_cell.angle_alpha   90.00
_cell.angle_beta   90.00
_cell.angle_gamma   90.00
#
_symmetry.space_group_name_H-M   'P 1'
#
loop_
_entity.id
_entity.type
_entity.pdbx_description
1 polymer ?
#
loop_
_entity_poly.entity_id
_entity_poly.type
_entity_poly.pdbx_seq_one_letter_code
_entity_poly.pdbx_strand_id
1 'polypeptide(L)'
;MKIPNENRQREKFLFLLKEIRQKRGVTQVELAEKLGVPQSFVSKYESGERQLDILELRQICQLIGISFDNFVRQLEEKINETK
;
A
#
# COMPACT_ATOMS: atom_id res chain seq x y z
N MET A 1 10.09 -1.19 -19.92
CA MET A 1 8.98 -0.58 -20.67
C MET A 1 8.05 0.16 -19.73
N LYS A 2 7.66 1.37 -20.10
CA LYS A 2 6.76 2.16 -19.28
C LYS A 2 5.31 1.86 -19.62
N ILE A 3 4.52 1.53 -18.61
CA ILE A 3 3.08 1.33 -18.77
C ILE A 3 2.42 2.72 -18.77
N PRO A 4 1.53 3.03 -19.73
CA PRO A 4 0.83 4.31 -19.72
C PRO A 4 0.09 4.52 -18.40
N ASN A 5 0.19 5.74 -17.86
CA ASN A 5 -0.44 6.14 -16.59
C ASN A 5 0.07 5.39 -15.36
N GLU A 6 1.23 4.72 -15.48
CA GLU A 6 1.80 3.96 -14.36
C GLU A 6 2.02 4.83 -13.12
N ASN A 7 2.60 6.02 -13.29
CA ASN A 7 2.90 6.89 -12.15
C ASN A 7 1.63 7.29 -11.40
N ARG A 8 0.57 7.62 -12.13
CA ARG A 8 -0.70 8.01 -11.51
C ARG A 8 -1.34 6.84 -10.77
N GLN A 9 -1.30 5.67 -11.38
CA GLN A 9 -1.84 4.46 -10.75
C GLN A 9 -1.04 4.09 -9.52
N ARG A 10 0.29 4.23 -9.57
CA ARG A 10 1.15 3.97 -8.43
C ARG A 10 0.87 4.93 -7.27
N GLU A 11 0.68 6.20 -7.58
CA GLU A 11 0.33 7.18 -6.56
C GLU A 11 -0.96 6.83 -5.84
N LYS A 12 -1.97 6.40 -6.59
CA LYS A 12 -3.25 5.97 -6.02
C LYS A 12 -3.10 4.73 -5.16
N PHE A 13 -2.29 3.79 -5.61
CA PHE A 13 -1.99 2.57 -4.87
C PHE A 13 -1.36 2.90 -3.51
N LEU A 14 -0.32 3.72 -3.53
CA LEU A 14 0.39 4.07 -2.30
C LEU A 14 -0.48 4.91 -1.38
N PHE A 15 -1.24 5.84 -1.93
CA PHE A 15 -2.16 6.67 -1.15
C PHE A 15 -3.22 5.80 -0.47
N LEU A 16 -3.82 4.87 -1.20
CA LEU A 16 -4.86 4.00 -0.65
C LEU A 16 -4.31 3.14 0.48
N LEU A 17 -3.15 2.55 0.29
CA LEU A 17 -2.55 1.69 1.29
C LEU A 17 -2.24 2.45 2.58
N LYS A 18 -1.68 3.65 2.44
CA LYS A 18 -1.40 4.53 3.58
C LYS A 18 -2.69 4.98 4.28
N GLU A 19 -3.69 5.35 3.51
CA GLU A 19 -4.98 5.79 4.04
C GLU A 19 -5.62 4.70 4.90
N ILE A 20 -5.62 3.46 4.40
CA ILE A 20 -6.21 2.34 5.14
C ILE A 20 -5.42 2.13 6.44
N ARG A 21 -4.09 2.15 6.38
CA ARG A 21 -3.26 2.02 7.58
C ARG A 21 -3.64 3.08 8.62
N GLN A 22 -3.73 4.33 8.20
CA GLN A 22 -4.04 5.45 9.10
C GLN A 22 -5.45 5.33 9.67
N LYS A 23 -6.43 4.96 8.87
CA LYS A 23 -7.80 4.77 9.34
C LYS A 23 -7.93 3.65 10.35
N ARG A 24 -7.07 2.65 10.28
CA ARG A 24 -7.04 1.55 11.24
C ARG A 24 -6.22 1.88 12.48
N GLY A 25 -5.65 3.10 12.55
CA GLY A 25 -4.87 3.54 13.69
C GLY A 25 -3.52 2.86 13.84
N VAL A 26 -2.98 2.30 12.77
CA VAL A 26 -1.68 1.61 12.79
C VAL A 26 -0.60 2.60 12.34
N THR A 27 0.39 2.84 13.19
CA THR A 27 1.50 3.71 12.85
C THR A 27 2.52 2.98 11.98
N GLN A 28 3.41 3.75 11.32
CA GLN A 28 4.51 3.14 10.56
C GLN A 28 5.39 2.26 11.45
N VAL A 29 5.65 2.71 12.68
CA VAL A 29 6.46 1.95 13.63
C VAL A 29 5.79 0.63 13.98
N GLU A 30 4.50 0.67 14.31
CA GLU A 30 3.76 -0.55 14.63
C GLU A 30 3.73 -1.53 13.48
N LEU A 31 3.50 -1.04 12.26
CA LEU A 31 3.49 -1.91 11.09
C LEU A 31 4.86 -2.53 10.85
N ALA A 32 5.92 -1.73 10.99
CA ALA A 32 7.29 -2.23 10.82
C ALA A 32 7.61 -3.32 11.84
N GLU A 33 7.22 -3.13 13.10
CA GLU A 33 7.41 -4.14 14.14
C GLU A 33 6.70 -5.45 13.78
N LYS A 34 5.45 -5.36 13.33
CA LYS A 34 4.67 -6.54 12.95
C LYS A 34 5.27 -7.25 11.74
N LEU A 35 5.86 -6.50 10.83
CA LEU A 35 6.53 -7.06 9.65
C LEU A 35 7.92 -7.61 9.98
N GLY A 36 8.51 -7.22 11.10
CA GLY A 36 9.87 -7.59 11.45
C GLY A 36 10.91 -6.86 10.62
N VAL A 37 10.64 -5.60 10.26
CA VAL A 37 11.52 -4.77 9.42
C VAL A 37 11.76 -3.42 10.10
N PRO A 38 12.80 -2.67 9.67
CA PRO A 38 12.99 -1.32 10.18
C PRO A 38 11.85 -0.39 9.72
N GLN A 39 11.59 0.67 10.50
CA GLN A 39 10.57 1.65 10.12
C GLN A 39 10.84 2.25 8.73
N SER A 40 12.12 2.40 8.37
CA SER A 40 12.49 2.92 7.06
C SER A 40 11.92 2.10 5.90
N PHE A 41 11.69 0.81 6.11
CA PHE A 41 11.03 -0.02 5.10
C PHE A 41 9.65 0.55 4.79
N VAL A 42 8.86 0.82 5.82
CA VAL A 42 7.49 1.33 5.67
C VAL A 42 7.51 2.73 5.08
N SER A 43 8.35 3.63 5.61
CA SER A 43 8.41 4.99 5.10
C SER A 43 8.86 5.04 3.64
N LYS A 44 9.78 4.16 3.24
CA LYS A 44 10.26 4.12 1.86
C LYS A 44 9.23 3.58 0.89
N TYR A 45 8.48 2.53 1.27
CA TYR A 45 7.45 2.08 0.33
C TYR A 45 6.31 3.10 0.24
N GLU A 46 5.95 3.75 1.33
CA GLU A 46 4.88 4.76 1.31
C GLU A 46 5.27 5.99 0.49
N SER A 47 6.56 6.33 0.47
CA SER A 47 7.04 7.46 -0.34
C SER A 47 7.29 7.11 -1.80
N GLY A 48 7.24 5.82 -2.14
CA GLY A 48 7.50 5.36 -3.50
C GLY A 48 8.94 5.03 -3.79
N GLU A 49 9.85 5.17 -2.82
CA GLU A 49 11.26 4.85 -3.01
C GLU A 49 11.51 3.35 -3.15
N ARG A 50 10.67 2.52 -2.51
CA ARG A 50 10.81 1.08 -2.54
C ARG A 50 9.53 0.45 -3.07
N GLN A 51 9.67 -0.41 -4.06
CA GLN A 51 8.53 -1.14 -4.60
C GLN A 51 8.22 -2.35 -3.71
N LEU A 52 6.95 -2.70 -3.65
CA LEU A 52 6.47 -3.89 -2.94
C LEU A 52 6.17 -4.99 -3.96
N ASP A 53 6.57 -6.21 -3.64
CA ASP A 53 6.09 -7.34 -4.42
C ASP A 53 4.70 -7.73 -3.90
N ILE A 54 4.04 -8.63 -4.61
CA ILE A 54 2.65 -8.98 -4.30
C ILE A 54 2.51 -9.69 -2.96
N LEU A 55 3.51 -10.47 -2.57
CA LEU A 55 3.46 -11.19 -1.30
C LEU A 55 3.67 -10.23 -0.13
N GLU A 56 4.57 -9.28 -0.29
CA GLU A 56 4.75 -8.23 0.72
C GLU A 56 3.47 -7.41 0.89
N LEU A 57 2.83 -7.05 -0.22
CA LEU A 57 1.58 -6.31 -0.18
C LEU A 57 0.49 -7.11 0.53
N ARG A 58 0.37 -8.40 0.24
CA ARG A 58 -0.62 -9.26 0.88
C ARG A 58 -0.41 -9.30 2.39
N GLN A 59 0.84 -9.42 2.82
CA GLN A 59 1.17 -9.46 4.24
C GLN A 59 0.84 -8.13 4.93
N ILE A 60 1.17 -7.02 4.29
CA ILE A 60 0.85 -5.69 4.82
C ILE A 60 -0.66 -5.55 4.99
N CYS A 61 -1.45 -5.94 3.98
CA CYS A 61 -2.91 -5.88 4.07
C CYS A 61 -3.43 -6.66 5.26
N GLN A 62 -2.92 -7.87 5.48
CA GLN A 62 -3.33 -8.70 6.61
C GLN A 62 -3.03 -8.00 7.94
N LEU A 63 -1.85 -7.38 8.04
CA LEU A 63 -1.42 -6.73 9.29
C LEU A 63 -2.21 -5.46 9.59
N ILE A 64 -2.67 -4.74 8.59
CA ILE A 64 -3.50 -3.56 8.79
C ILE A 64 -5.00 -3.87 8.81
N GLY A 65 -5.36 -5.14 8.67
CA GLY A 65 -6.74 -5.58 8.90
C GLY A 65 -7.66 -5.52 7.71
N ILE A 66 -7.13 -5.60 6.49
CA ILE A 66 -7.97 -5.67 5.27
C ILE A 66 -7.63 -6.93 4.50
N SER A 67 -8.65 -7.60 3.97
CA SER A 67 -8.39 -8.75 3.10
C SER A 67 -7.77 -8.28 1.79
N PHE A 68 -6.91 -9.12 1.22
CA PHE A 68 -6.20 -8.76 0.01
C PHE A 68 -7.15 -8.48 -1.16
N ASP A 69 -8.18 -9.32 -1.32
CA ASP A 69 -9.16 -9.13 -2.39
C ASP A 69 -9.96 -7.83 -2.20
N ASN A 70 -10.28 -7.46 -0.97
CA ASN A 70 -10.97 -6.21 -0.69
C ASN A 70 -10.09 -5.00 -1.04
N PHE A 71 -8.80 -5.08 -0.70
CA PHE A 71 -7.86 -4.03 -1.05
C PHE A 71 -7.78 -3.86 -2.58
N VAL A 72 -7.66 -4.96 -3.30
CA VAL A 72 -7.56 -4.93 -4.78
C VAL A 72 -8.83 -4.33 -5.38
N ARG A 73 -10.00 -4.66 -4.84
CA ARG A 73 -11.26 -4.09 -5.31
C ARG A 73 -11.30 -2.59 -5.11
N GLN A 74 -10.88 -2.11 -3.93
CA GLN A 74 -10.83 -0.68 -3.66
C GLN A 74 -9.82 0.04 -4.56
N LEU A 75 -8.70 -0.61 -4.84
CA LEU A 75 -7.70 -0.06 -5.76
C LEU A 75 -8.27 0.08 -7.16
N GLU A 76 -8.99 -0.93 -7.63
CA GLU A 76 -9.64 -0.88 -8.94
C GLU A 76 -10.63 0.29 -9.02
N GLU A 77 -11.41 0.49 -7.97
CA GLU A 77 -12.36 1.61 -7.92
C GLU A 77 -11.62 2.96 -7.98
N LYS A 78 -10.54 3.09 -7.24
CA LYS A 78 -9.74 4.33 -7.24
C LYS A 78 -9.14 4.62 -8.61
N ILE A 79 -8.62 3.59 -9.27
CA ILE A 79 -8.03 3.74 -10.60
C ILE A 79 -9.10 4.13 -11.61
N ASN A 80 -10.27 3.53 -11.52
CA ASN A 80 -11.35 3.77 -12.48
C ASN A 80 -12.05 5.12 -12.29
N GLU A 81 -11.92 5.75 -11.13
CA GLU A 81 -12.50 7.06 -10.87
C GLU A 81 -11.96 8.16 -11.79
N THR A 82 -10.82 7.95 -12.42
CA THR A 82 -10.15 8.97 -13.24
C THR A 82 -10.37 8.79 -14.73
N LYS A 83 -11.35 8.06 -15.13
CA LYS A 83 -11.68 7.94 -16.55
C LYS A 83 -12.27 9.21 -17.12
#